data_23ef7d8a94ee267e4e3511ac13d7dbb3
#
_entry.id   23ef7d8a94ee267e4e3511ac13d7dbb3
#
_cell.length_a   1.000
_cell.length_b   1.000
_cell.length_c   1.000
_cell.angle_alpha   90.00
_cell.angle_beta   90.00
_cell.angle_gamma   90.00
#
_symmetry.space_group_name_H-M   'P 1'
#
loop_
_entity.id
_entity.type
_entity.pdbx_description
1 polymer ?
#
loop_
_entity_poly.entity_id
_entity_poly.type
_entity_poly.pdbx_seq_one_letter_code
_entity_poly.pdbx_strand_id
1 'polypeptide(L)'
;VTVSTHPRYLIVFSTAVLCYAALGAVLGILPDYVHSLGGGAVLVGFAVGAPALTGAAGRPFGGRLADHRGPARIVIAGATVMAVGTIPAFVHSLGLLIVSRLAVGAGEAMMMAATVLWLLRLAGPERRGRAMGHVGLANYAGLTVGPLLAQALSGQQHPSRVWIAAAILPLVAAASAAVLGRSPDRGVAPEPAAQESEPDRAEQRSTLRATLRPGLGLMLVNFGYVAVLSFGAAAATEQGTGIASLVIPVFGIGVIASRTILAGIPDRFGAPPTLAVAVTIESAGLAGMAATTSTPVALVSLAVMAVGQGLAVPSLGMLALQSVPPSRHGRTAGAFFAYFDAGVGLGGPVVGLAAHAADPTGGLFAAAGAVLATAPVALLARPSRRRSRGGACAPAPRRSAVCAERRAGIAFSVHTDRDGRGELWRTNYGSETAAGW
;
A
#
# COMPACT_ATOMS: atom_id res chain seq x y z
N VAL A 1 -4.09 16.10 -6.57
CA VAL A 1 -3.16 15.01 -6.97
C VAL A 1 -2.86 15.19 -8.45
N THR A 2 -1.87 16.02 -8.80
CA THR A 2 -1.40 16.11 -10.18
C THR A 2 -0.55 14.87 -10.47
N VAL A 3 -1.13 13.92 -11.20
CA VAL A 3 -0.40 12.80 -11.80
C VAL A 3 0.69 13.41 -12.68
N SER A 4 1.93 12.90 -12.58
CA SER A 4 3.00 13.36 -13.46
C SER A 4 2.53 13.14 -14.91
N THR A 5 2.42 14.21 -15.68
CA THR A 5 1.93 14.14 -17.07
C THR A 5 2.91 13.49 -18.04
N HIS A 6 4.04 13.02 -17.55
CA HIS A 6 5.02 12.32 -18.38
C HIS A 6 4.46 10.98 -18.89
N PRO A 7 4.36 10.74 -20.21
CA PRO A 7 3.67 9.58 -20.76
C PRO A 7 4.23 8.23 -20.26
N ARG A 8 5.55 8.15 -20.03
CA ARG A 8 6.19 6.95 -19.47
C ARG A 8 5.68 6.62 -18.07
N TYR A 9 5.50 7.64 -17.21
CA TYR A 9 4.99 7.47 -15.85
C TYR A 9 3.56 6.92 -15.88
N LEU A 10 2.71 7.46 -16.76
CA LEU A 10 1.33 7.02 -16.92
C LEU A 10 1.25 5.57 -17.40
N ILE A 11 2.10 5.17 -18.35
CA ILE A 11 2.14 3.78 -18.86
C ILE A 11 2.52 2.82 -17.71
N VAL A 12 3.57 3.12 -16.93
CA VAL A 12 3.97 2.27 -15.80
C VAL A 12 2.86 2.20 -14.74
N PHE A 13 2.21 3.32 -14.43
CA PHE A 13 1.06 3.37 -13.54
C PHE A 13 -0.08 2.48 -14.06
N SER A 14 -0.45 2.62 -15.35
CA SER A 14 -1.51 1.82 -15.98
C SER A 14 -1.19 0.33 -16.00
N THR A 15 0.10 -0.05 -16.16
CA THR A 15 0.54 -1.45 -16.06
C THR A 15 0.17 -2.06 -14.70
N ALA A 16 0.41 -1.32 -13.61
CA ALA A 16 -0.01 -1.77 -12.28
C ALA A 16 -1.53 -1.86 -12.15
N VAL A 17 -2.28 -0.85 -12.63
CA VAL A 17 -3.75 -0.87 -12.61
C VAL A 17 -4.29 -2.09 -13.33
N LEU A 18 -3.77 -2.44 -14.51
CA LEU A 18 -4.20 -3.62 -15.27
C LEU A 18 -3.94 -4.93 -14.52
N CYS A 19 -2.78 -5.10 -13.90
CA CYS A 19 -2.47 -6.28 -13.10
C CYS A 19 -3.38 -6.40 -11.88
N TYR A 20 -3.65 -5.30 -11.17
CA TYR A 20 -4.57 -5.30 -10.05
C TYR A 20 -6.04 -5.42 -10.48
N ALA A 21 -6.42 -4.96 -11.67
CA ALA A 21 -7.74 -5.21 -12.24
C ALA A 21 -7.96 -6.70 -12.54
N ALA A 22 -6.92 -7.40 -13.00
CA ALA A 22 -6.97 -8.86 -13.14
C ALA A 22 -7.22 -9.57 -11.80
N LEU A 23 -6.51 -9.17 -10.74
CA LEU A 23 -6.72 -9.68 -9.38
C LEU A 23 -8.13 -9.37 -8.87
N GLY A 24 -8.59 -8.12 -9.03
CA GLY A 24 -9.91 -7.68 -8.62
C GLY A 24 -11.04 -8.39 -9.38
N ALA A 25 -10.87 -8.66 -10.67
CA ALA A 25 -11.85 -9.39 -11.46
C ALA A 25 -12.07 -10.81 -10.92
N VAL A 26 -10.99 -11.49 -10.57
CA VAL A 26 -11.07 -12.82 -9.97
C VAL A 26 -11.73 -12.77 -8.59
N LEU A 27 -11.44 -11.76 -7.76
CA LEU A 27 -12.08 -11.59 -6.45
C LEU A 27 -13.59 -11.46 -6.57
N GLY A 28 -14.10 -10.86 -7.64
CA GLY A 28 -15.54 -10.71 -7.89
C GLY A 28 -16.29 -12.01 -8.12
N ILE A 29 -15.62 -13.09 -8.54
CA ILE A 29 -16.24 -14.40 -8.81
C ILE A 29 -15.74 -15.51 -7.90
N LEU A 30 -14.67 -15.26 -7.13
CA LEU A 30 -13.92 -16.29 -6.42
C LEU A 30 -14.74 -17.04 -5.36
N PRO A 31 -15.58 -16.39 -4.53
CA PRO A 31 -16.41 -17.10 -3.56
C PRO A 31 -17.34 -18.12 -4.23
N ASP A 32 -18.11 -17.69 -5.22
CA ASP A 32 -19.04 -18.54 -5.95
C ASP A 32 -18.32 -19.68 -6.68
N TYR A 33 -17.16 -19.38 -7.26
CA TYR A 33 -16.35 -20.39 -7.93
C TYR A 33 -15.80 -21.44 -6.97
N VAL A 34 -15.34 -21.06 -5.78
CA VAL A 34 -14.89 -22.02 -4.74
C VAL A 34 -16.05 -22.89 -4.27
N HIS A 35 -17.24 -22.31 -4.07
CA HIS A 35 -18.44 -23.06 -3.69
C HIS A 35 -18.87 -24.05 -4.79
N SER A 36 -18.79 -23.65 -6.07
CA SER A 36 -19.09 -24.55 -7.20
C SER A 36 -18.17 -25.77 -7.29
N LEU A 37 -16.94 -25.63 -6.74
CA LEU A 37 -15.97 -26.72 -6.61
C LEU A 37 -16.14 -27.56 -5.33
N GLY A 38 -17.19 -27.32 -4.52
CA GLY A 38 -17.44 -27.99 -3.24
C GLY A 38 -16.61 -27.43 -2.07
N GLY A 39 -15.97 -26.27 -2.23
CA GLY A 39 -15.21 -25.62 -1.17
C GLY A 39 -16.09 -24.83 -0.21
N GLY A 40 -15.76 -24.87 1.09
CA GLY A 40 -16.43 -24.10 2.12
C GLY A 40 -15.76 -22.73 2.36
N ALA A 41 -16.31 -21.96 3.31
CA ALA A 41 -15.88 -20.61 3.66
C ALA A 41 -14.37 -20.50 3.98
N VAL A 42 -13.78 -21.49 4.65
CA VAL A 42 -12.34 -21.52 4.94
C VAL A 42 -11.51 -21.51 3.65
N LEU A 43 -11.93 -22.28 2.64
CA LEU A 43 -11.25 -22.33 1.34
C LEU A 43 -11.47 -21.05 0.53
N VAL A 44 -12.62 -20.38 0.65
CA VAL A 44 -12.84 -19.04 0.10
C VAL A 44 -11.82 -18.06 0.69
N GLY A 45 -11.76 -17.98 2.01
CA GLY A 45 -10.79 -17.11 2.69
C GLY A 45 -9.35 -17.42 2.31
N PHE A 46 -8.98 -18.71 2.25
CA PHE A 46 -7.65 -19.13 1.83
C PHE A 46 -7.36 -18.77 0.37
N ALA A 47 -8.28 -18.97 -0.54
CA ALA A 47 -8.12 -18.62 -1.95
C ALA A 47 -7.96 -17.11 -2.16
N VAL A 48 -8.64 -16.26 -1.38
CA VAL A 48 -8.45 -14.82 -1.38
C VAL A 48 -7.09 -14.43 -0.81
N GLY A 49 -6.66 -15.05 0.30
CA GLY A 49 -5.42 -14.73 0.99
C GLY A 49 -4.15 -15.36 0.38
N ALA A 50 -4.27 -16.45 -0.38
CA ALA A 50 -3.14 -17.21 -0.92
C ALA A 50 -2.12 -16.37 -1.72
N PRO A 51 -2.52 -15.39 -2.57
CA PRO A 51 -1.56 -14.54 -3.25
C PRO A 51 -0.66 -13.76 -2.30
N ALA A 52 -1.17 -13.32 -1.16
CA ALA A 52 -0.39 -12.55 -0.20
C ALA A 52 0.67 -13.41 0.51
N LEU A 53 0.45 -14.71 0.68
CA LEU A 53 1.46 -15.61 1.26
C LEU A 53 2.71 -15.70 0.38
N THR A 54 2.54 -15.89 -0.92
CA THR A 54 3.66 -15.86 -1.87
C THR A 54 4.17 -14.45 -2.11
N GLY A 55 3.30 -13.44 -1.97
CA GLY A 55 3.63 -12.03 -2.00
C GLY A 55 4.66 -11.64 -0.95
N ALA A 56 4.43 -12.03 0.30
CA ALA A 56 5.34 -11.76 1.42
C ALA A 56 6.75 -12.30 1.18
N ALA A 57 6.86 -13.53 0.66
CA ALA A 57 8.14 -14.16 0.34
C ALA A 57 8.78 -13.60 -0.95
N GLY A 58 7.97 -13.25 -1.95
CA GLY A 58 8.42 -12.86 -3.28
C GLY A 58 8.89 -11.42 -3.40
N ARG A 59 8.36 -10.48 -2.60
CA ARG A 59 8.68 -9.03 -2.71
C ARG A 59 10.16 -8.71 -2.52
N PRO A 60 10.88 -9.22 -1.49
CA PRO A 60 12.31 -8.96 -1.34
C PRO A 60 13.12 -9.51 -2.52
N PHE A 61 12.73 -10.68 -3.04
CA PHE A 61 13.37 -11.28 -4.21
C PHE A 61 13.12 -10.47 -5.48
N GLY A 62 11.87 -10.07 -5.72
CA GLY A 62 11.48 -9.24 -6.86
C GLY A 62 12.18 -7.90 -6.87
N GLY A 63 12.34 -7.24 -5.71
CA GLY A 63 13.07 -6.00 -5.57
C GLY A 63 14.55 -6.13 -5.94
N ARG A 64 15.25 -7.11 -5.36
CA ARG A 64 16.66 -7.40 -5.70
C ARG A 64 16.85 -7.70 -7.18
N LEU A 65 15.95 -8.49 -7.75
CA LEU A 65 16.01 -8.84 -9.15
C LEU A 65 15.77 -7.63 -10.06
N ALA A 66 14.89 -6.71 -9.66
CA ALA A 66 14.63 -5.46 -10.36
C ALA A 66 15.82 -4.50 -10.33
N ASP A 67 16.57 -4.48 -9.22
CA ASP A 67 17.81 -3.70 -9.11
C ASP A 67 18.89 -4.20 -10.07
N HIS A 68 19.08 -5.52 -10.16
CA HIS A 68 20.12 -6.13 -11.00
C HIS A 68 19.76 -6.21 -12.49
N ARG A 69 18.51 -6.57 -12.83
CA ARG A 69 18.10 -6.81 -14.23
C ARG A 69 17.30 -5.67 -14.87
N GLY A 70 17.00 -4.64 -14.09
CA GLY A 70 16.20 -3.50 -14.47
C GLY A 70 14.70 -3.72 -14.23
N PRO A 71 13.97 -2.65 -13.81
CA PRO A 71 12.58 -2.77 -13.39
C PRO A 71 11.65 -3.22 -14.52
N ALA A 72 11.85 -2.74 -15.76
CA ALA A 72 11.01 -3.11 -16.90
C ALA A 72 10.97 -4.62 -17.15
N ARG A 73 12.12 -5.29 -17.11
CA ARG A 73 12.20 -6.75 -17.32
C ARG A 73 11.47 -7.53 -16.25
N ILE A 74 11.53 -7.06 -15.00
CA ILE A 74 10.92 -7.75 -13.87
C ILE A 74 9.41 -7.48 -13.83
N VAL A 75 8.94 -6.30 -14.23
CA VAL A 75 7.50 -6.04 -14.46
C VAL A 75 6.95 -6.98 -15.51
N ILE A 76 7.64 -7.14 -16.65
CA ILE A 76 7.25 -8.07 -17.72
C ILE A 76 7.20 -9.51 -17.19
N ALA A 77 8.25 -9.96 -16.51
CA ALA A 77 8.32 -11.32 -15.96
C ALA A 77 7.20 -11.56 -14.94
N GLY A 78 6.99 -10.63 -13.98
CA GLY A 78 5.94 -10.73 -12.96
C GLY A 78 4.54 -10.78 -13.57
N ALA A 79 4.24 -9.87 -14.52
CA ALA A 79 2.97 -9.86 -15.22
C ALA A 79 2.75 -11.14 -16.06
N THR A 80 3.80 -11.67 -16.70
CA THR A 80 3.74 -12.95 -17.41
C THR A 80 3.47 -14.12 -16.44
N VAL A 81 4.12 -14.13 -15.28
CA VAL A 81 3.88 -15.14 -14.24
C VAL A 81 2.43 -15.06 -13.74
N MET A 82 1.86 -13.85 -13.57
CA MET A 82 0.44 -13.69 -13.23
C MET A 82 -0.46 -14.29 -14.30
N ALA A 83 -0.21 -14.00 -15.56
CA ALA A 83 -1.02 -14.52 -16.68
C ALA A 83 -0.96 -16.05 -16.77
N VAL A 84 0.25 -16.62 -16.78
CA VAL A 84 0.46 -18.08 -16.84
C VAL A 84 -0.05 -18.75 -15.56
N GLY A 85 0.15 -18.12 -14.41
CA GLY A 85 -0.34 -18.59 -13.11
C GLY A 85 -1.87 -18.67 -13.03
N THR A 86 -2.59 -17.96 -13.90
CA THR A 86 -4.06 -18.06 -13.98
C THR A 86 -4.52 -19.33 -14.71
N ILE A 87 -3.67 -19.97 -15.55
CA ILE A 87 -4.06 -21.13 -16.37
C ILE A 87 -4.61 -22.32 -15.55
N PRO A 88 -4.01 -22.73 -14.39
CA PRO A 88 -4.53 -23.84 -13.62
C PRO A 88 -5.97 -23.65 -13.13
N ALA A 89 -6.45 -22.40 -13.00
CA ALA A 89 -7.81 -22.12 -12.57
C ALA A 89 -8.90 -22.47 -13.60
N PHE A 90 -8.52 -22.71 -14.86
CA PHE A 90 -9.44 -23.20 -15.88
C PHE A 90 -9.84 -24.66 -15.68
N VAL A 91 -9.05 -25.41 -14.89
CA VAL A 91 -9.38 -26.78 -14.52
C VAL A 91 -10.26 -26.74 -13.28
N HIS A 92 -11.40 -27.41 -13.30
CA HIS A 92 -12.36 -27.48 -12.19
C HIS A 92 -11.79 -28.32 -11.03
N SER A 93 -10.82 -27.77 -10.30
CA SER A 93 -10.13 -28.42 -9.18
C SER A 93 -9.72 -27.38 -8.12
N LEU A 94 -10.11 -27.59 -6.88
CA LEU A 94 -9.71 -26.75 -5.73
C LEU A 94 -8.20 -26.68 -5.58
N GLY A 95 -7.48 -27.81 -5.74
CA GLY A 95 -6.02 -27.83 -5.63
C GLY A 95 -5.35 -26.97 -6.69
N LEU A 96 -5.79 -27.06 -7.96
CA LEU A 96 -5.26 -26.27 -9.06
C LEU A 96 -5.65 -24.78 -8.94
N LEU A 97 -6.82 -24.47 -8.40
CA LEU A 97 -7.19 -23.11 -8.07
C LEU A 97 -6.21 -22.51 -7.05
N ILE A 98 -5.90 -23.20 -5.98
CA ILE A 98 -4.94 -22.73 -4.96
C ILE A 98 -3.54 -22.56 -5.56
N VAL A 99 -3.07 -23.50 -6.38
CA VAL A 99 -1.79 -23.38 -7.10
C VAL A 99 -1.79 -22.12 -7.99
N SER A 100 -2.88 -21.89 -8.72
CA SER A 100 -3.07 -20.66 -9.52
C SER A 100 -2.95 -19.41 -8.65
N ARG A 101 -3.64 -19.36 -7.52
CA ARG A 101 -3.62 -18.20 -6.63
C ARG A 101 -2.22 -17.91 -6.06
N LEU A 102 -1.49 -18.96 -5.67
CA LEU A 102 -0.10 -18.84 -5.20
C LEU A 102 0.84 -18.36 -6.32
N ALA A 103 0.70 -18.89 -7.54
CA ALA A 103 1.50 -18.47 -8.69
C ALA A 103 1.23 -17.00 -9.08
N VAL A 104 -0.05 -16.59 -9.10
CA VAL A 104 -0.46 -15.21 -9.36
C VAL A 104 0.13 -14.27 -8.30
N GLY A 105 0.13 -14.65 -7.02
CA GLY A 105 0.74 -13.85 -5.96
C GLY A 105 2.25 -13.69 -6.09
N ALA A 106 2.96 -14.75 -6.52
CA ALA A 106 4.40 -14.66 -6.79
C ALA A 106 4.68 -13.66 -7.95
N GLY A 107 3.87 -13.70 -9.01
CA GLY A 107 3.96 -12.75 -10.13
C GLY A 107 3.64 -11.33 -9.70
N GLU A 108 2.59 -11.14 -8.89
CA GLU A 108 2.20 -9.83 -8.32
C GLU A 108 3.34 -9.23 -7.50
N ALA A 109 3.96 -10.01 -6.63
CA ALA A 109 5.07 -9.55 -5.80
C ALA A 109 6.25 -9.02 -6.62
N MET A 110 6.62 -9.75 -7.67
CA MET A 110 7.69 -9.33 -8.61
C MET A 110 7.29 -8.05 -9.34
N MET A 111 6.08 -8.02 -9.92
CA MET A 111 5.54 -6.89 -10.68
C MET A 111 5.47 -5.64 -9.79
N MET A 112 4.91 -5.77 -8.59
CA MET A 112 4.74 -4.66 -7.65
C MET A 112 6.07 -4.06 -7.21
N ALA A 113 7.04 -4.89 -6.76
CA ALA A 113 8.35 -4.43 -6.32
C ALA A 113 9.10 -3.69 -7.44
N ALA A 114 9.04 -4.22 -8.66
CA ALA A 114 9.67 -3.59 -9.83
C ALA A 114 8.94 -2.31 -10.27
N THR A 115 7.61 -2.26 -10.19
CA THR A 115 6.82 -1.07 -10.50
C THR A 115 7.12 0.08 -9.54
N VAL A 116 7.22 -0.21 -8.24
CA VAL A 116 7.65 0.78 -7.22
C VAL A 116 8.98 1.38 -7.61
N LEU A 117 9.99 0.54 -7.87
CA LEU A 117 11.32 0.99 -8.26
C LEU A 117 11.29 1.84 -9.54
N TRP A 118 10.52 1.42 -10.54
CA TRP A 118 10.41 2.13 -11.81
C TRP A 118 9.75 3.50 -11.66
N LEU A 119 8.64 3.58 -10.92
CA LEU A 119 7.97 4.86 -10.64
C LEU A 119 8.84 5.80 -9.81
N LEU A 120 9.61 5.28 -8.83
CA LEU A 120 10.54 6.08 -8.05
C LEU A 120 11.66 6.67 -8.91
N ARG A 121 12.22 5.87 -9.85
CA ARG A 121 13.24 6.35 -10.80
C ARG A 121 12.68 7.43 -11.75
N LEU A 122 11.46 7.26 -12.24
CA LEU A 122 10.80 8.24 -13.12
C LEU A 122 10.38 9.53 -12.39
N ALA A 123 10.05 9.44 -11.11
CA ALA A 123 9.60 10.60 -10.32
C ALA A 123 10.74 11.50 -9.84
N GLY A 124 11.93 10.95 -9.68
CA GLY A 124 13.08 11.65 -9.10
C GLY A 124 13.00 11.83 -7.58
N PRO A 125 14.08 12.32 -6.93
CA PRO A 125 14.23 12.35 -5.47
C PRO A 125 13.18 13.19 -4.75
N GLU A 126 12.80 14.34 -5.33
CA GLU A 126 11.85 15.27 -4.70
C GLU A 126 10.40 14.77 -4.68
N ARG A 127 10.05 13.81 -5.56
CA ARG A 127 8.68 13.32 -5.76
C ARG A 127 8.48 11.87 -5.31
N ARG A 128 9.46 11.26 -4.64
CA ARG A 128 9.41 9.85 -4.18
C ARG A 128 8.17 9.55 -3.34
N GLY A 129 7.79 10.43 -2.43
CA GLY A 129 6.59 10.26 -1.61
C GLY A 129 5.30 10.21 -2.42
N ARG A 130 5.18 11.04 -3.46
CA ARG A 130 4.03 11.02 -4.38
C ARG A 130 4.00 9.74 -5.21
N ALA A 131 5.15 9.27 -5.69
CA ALA A 131 5.24 8.03 -6.44
C ALA A 131 4.76 6.83 -5.62
N MET A 132 5.15 6.75 -4.34
CA MET A 132 4.64 5.72 -3.42
C MET A 132 3.12 5.80 -3.22
N GLY A 133 2.57 7.01 -3.12
CA GLY A 133 1.11 7.22 -3.06
C GLY A 133 0.41 6.73 -4.33
N HIS A 134 0.98 6.97 -5.51
CA HIS A 134 0.43 6.50 -6.78
C HIS A 134 0.44 4.97 -6.91
N VAL A 135 1.44 4.28 -6.36
CA VAL A 135 1.46 2.81 -6.32
C VAL A 135 0.26 2.27 -5.55
N GLY A 136 -0.01 2.84 -4.36
CA GLY A 136 -1.20 2.47 -3.59
C GLY A 136 -2.50 2.81 -4.32
N LEU A 137 -2.55 3.95 -5.03
CA LEU A 137 -3.69 4.33 -5.86
C LEU A 137 -3.92 3.34 -7.00
N ALA A 138 -2.86 2.89 -7.70
CA ALA A 138 -2.98 1.90 -8.77
C ALA A 138 -3.55 0.57 -8.27
N ASN A 139 -3.12 0.12 -7.07
CA ASN A 139 -3.63 -1.07 -6.43
C ASN A 139 -5.16 -0.97 -6.22
N TYR A 140 -5.62 0.06 -5.49
CA TYR A 140 -7.05 0.19 -5.21
C TYR A 140 -7.88 0.51 -6.46
N ALA A 141 -7.35 1.26 -7.41
CA ALA A 141 -8.03 1.52 -8.68
C ALA A 141 -8.26 0.21 -9.46
N GLY A 142 -7.22 -0.63 -9.57
CA GLY A 142 -7.36 -1.94 -10.21
C GLY A 142 -8.34 -2.85 -9.48
N LEU A 143 -8.21 -2.97 -8.15
CA LEU A 143 -9.12 -3.78 -7.33
C LEU A 143 -10.58 -3.29 -7.38
N THR A 144 -10.80 -1.98 -7.59
CA THR A 144 -12.14 -1.39 -7.74
C THR A 144 -12.73 -1.68 -9.12
N VAL A 145 -11.94 -1.53 -10.17
CA VAL A 145 -12.39 -1.72 -11.55
C VAL A 145 -12.58 -3.21 -11.89
N GLY A 146 -11.74 -4.08 -11.30
CA GLY A 146 -11.75 -5.51 -11.60
C GLY A 146 -13.11 -6.19 -11.41
N PRO A 147 -13.79 -6.09 -10.25
CA PRO A 147 -15.09 -6.70 -10.04
C PRO A 147 -16.18 -6.13 -10.97
N LEU A 148 -16.11 -4.85 -11.32
CA LEU A 148 -17.03 -4.26 -12.31
C LEU A 148 -16.81 -4.88 -13.70
N LEU A 149 -15.55 -5.10 -14.05
CA LEU A 149 -15.18 -5.82 -15.27
C LEU A 149 -15.69 -7.27 -15.22
N ALA A 150 -15.54 -7.95 -14.08
CA ALA A 150 -16.04 -9.31 -13.90
C ALA A 150 -17.58 -9.37 -14.10
N GLN A 151 -18.33 -8.42 -13.55
CA GLN A 151 -19.77 -8.34 -13.75
C GLN A 151 -20.14 -8.12 -15.23
N ALA A 152 -19.45 -7.22 -15.90
CA ALA A 152 -19.68 -6.95 -17.33
C ALA A 152 -19.39 -8.18 -18.21
N LEU A 153 -18.40 -8.99 -17.84
CA LEU A 153 -17.99 -10.16 -18.61
C LEU A 153 -18.75 -11.45 -18.26
N SER A 154 -19.12 -11.66 -17.01
CA SER A 154 -19.68 -12.94 -16.53
C SER A 154 -21.12 -13.14 -16.93
N GLY A 155 -21.91 -12.06 -17.07
CA GLY A 155 -23.33 -12.18 -17.45
C GLY A 155 -23.98 -13.41 -16.83
N GLN A 156 -23.91 -13.59 -15.54
CA GLN A 156 -24.45 -14.67 -14.69
C GLN A 156 -24.06 -16.14 -15.05
N GLN A 157 -23.46 -16.45 -16.20
CA GLN A 157 -23.28 -17.86 -16.62
C GLN A 157 -21.88 -18.25 -17.14
N HIS A 158 -20.92 -17.33 -17.26
CA HIS A 158 -19.62 -17.67 -17.88
C HIS A 158 -18.41 -17.20 -17.06
N PRO A 159 -18.06 -17.85 -15.96
CA PRO A 159 -16.85 -17.53 -15.19
C PRO A 159 -15.56 -17.63 -16.01
N SER A 160 -15.56 -18.45 -17.07
CA SER A 160 -14.43 -18.60 -17.99
C SER A 160 -13.98 -17.28 -18.65
N ARG A 161 -14.91 -16.37 -18.96
CA ARG A 161 -14.58 -15.05 -19.53
C ARG A 161 -13.78 -14.20 -18.55
N VAL A 162 -14.07 -14.29 -17.27
CA VAL A 162 -13.33 -13.58 -16.21
C VAL A 162 -11.93 -14.14 -16.06
N TRP A 163 -11.76 -15.47 -16.13
CA TRP A 163 -10.42 -16.10 -16.11
C TRP A 163 -9.61 -15.71 -17.35
N ILE A 164 -10.23 -15.66 -18.53
CA ILE A 164 -9.57 -15.17 -19.76
C ILE A 164 -9.13 -13.71 -19.58
N ALA A 165 -9.99 -12.84 -19.09
CA ALA A 165 -9.63 -11.44 -18.83
C ALA A 165 -8.49 -11.32 -17.80
N ALA A 166 -8.54 -12.14 -16.72
CA ALA A 166 -7.51 -12.18 -15.70
C ALA A 166 -6.14 -12.66 -16.23
N ALA A 167 -6.12 -13.45 -17.30
CA ALA A 167 -4.88 -13.81 -18.00
C ALA A 167 -4.44 -12.75 -19.02
N ILE A 168 -5.37 -12.14 -19.76
CA ILE A 168 -5.06 -11.15 -20.80
C ILE A 168 -4.58 -9.82 -20.22
N LEU A 169 -5.20 -9.31 -19.16
CA LEU A 169 -4.84 -8.00 -18.58
C LEU A 169 -3.36 -7.92 -18.18
N PRO A 170 -2.77 -8.91 -17.48
CA PRO A 170 -1.34 -8.89 -17.19
C PRO A 170 -0.47 -9.03 -18.45
N LEU A 171 -0.92 -9.74 -19.50
CA LEU A 171 -0.20 -9.81 -20.78
C LEU A 171 -0.17 -8.46 -21.49
N VAL A 172 -1.29 -7.72 -21.48
CA VAL A 172 -1.34 -6.35 -22.01
C VAL A 172 -0.41 -5.44 -21.19
N ALA A 173 -0.39 -5.60 -19.87
CA ALA A 173 0.53 -4.89 -19.00
C ALA A 173 2.00 -5.22 -19.34
N ALA A 174 2.33 -6.50 -19.54
CA ALA A 174 3.67 -6.95 -19.94
C ALA A 174 4.07 -6.38 -21.31
N ALA A 175 3.16 -6.40 -22.29
CA ALA A 175 3.40 -5.83 -23.62
C ALA A 175 3.66 -4.31 -23.53
N SER A 176 2.85 -3.57 -22.77
CA SER A 176 3.03 -2.14 -22.55
C SER A 176 4.38 -1.82 -21.89
N ALA A 177 4.77 -2.61 -20.89
CA ALA A 177 6.07 -2.51 -20.24
C ALA A 177 7.23 -2.85 -21.21
N ALA A 178 7.05 -3.84 -22.10
CA ALA A 178 8.06 -4.23 -23.07
C ALA A 178 8.29 -3.13 -24.13
N VAL A 179 7.23 -2.49 -24.60
CA VAL A 179 7.35 -1.35 -25.55
C VAL A 179 8.11 -0.20 -24.88
N LEU A 180 7.77 0.12 -23.62
CA LEU A 180 8.42 1.20 -22.90
C LEU A 180 9.88 0.89 -22.55
N GLY A 181 10.17 -0.35 -22.17
CA GLY A 181 11.51 -0.80 -21.79
C GLY A 181 12.53 -0.86 -22.94
N ARG A 182 12.07 -0.83 -24.20
CA ARG A 182 12.95 -0.74 -25.41
C ARG A 182 13.54 0.65 -25.60
N SER A 183 12.92 1.67 -25.04
CA SER A 183 13.44 3.04 -25.14
C SER A 183 14.49 3.23 -24.03
N PRO A 184 15.75 3.57 -24.37
CA PRO A 184 16.79 3.78 -23.36
C PRO A 184 16.33 4.85 -22.36
N ASP A 185 16.47 4.55 -21.06
CA ASP A 185 16.26 5.52 -19.98
C ASP A 185 17.33 6.60 -20.09
N ARG A 186 17.07 7.61 -20.96
CA ARG A 186 17.91 8.80 -21.06
C ARG A 186 17.66 9.63 -19.82
N GLY A 187 18.48 9.47 -18.79
CA GLY A 187 18.55 10.49 -17.76
C GLY A 187 18.68 10.09 -16.30
N VAL A 188 18.63 8.83 -15.94
CA VAL A 188 18.97 8.44 -14.56
C VAL A 188 20.04 7.36 -14.65
N ALA A 189 21.30 7.77 -14.49
CA ALA A 189 22.35 6.80 -14.18
C ALA A 189 21.86 5.92 -13.02
N PRO A 190 22.09 4.60 -13.06
CA PRO A 190 21.83 3.77 -11.90
C PRO A 190 22.59 4.40 -10.74
N GLU A 191 21.88 5.01 -9.79
CA GLU A 191 22.49 5.30 -8.51
C GLU A 191 23.05 3.93 -8.08
N PRO A 192 24.36 3.79 -7.84
CA PRO A 192 24.92 2.51 -7.44
C PRO A 192 24.04 2.05 -6.30
N ALA A 193 23.45 0.84 -6.46
CA ALA A 193 22.72 0.23 -5.37
C ALA A 193 23.65 0.37 -4.18
N ALA A 194 23.27 1.22 -3.22
CA ALA A 194 24.04 1.32 -2.00
C ALA A 194 24.19 -0.12 -1.56
N GLN A 195 25.43 -0.62 -1.54
CA GLN A 195 25.71 -1.96 -1.09
C GLN A 195 25.13 -2.02 0.32
N GLU A 196 23.87 -2.48 0.40
CA GLU A 196 23.26 -2.75 1.68
C GLU A 196 24.11 -3.90 2.26
N SER A 197 25.10 -3.51 3.05
CA SER A 197 25.81 -4.44 3.91
C SER A 197 24.79 -5.28 4.62
N GLU A 198 25.00 -6.58 4.70
CA GLU A 198 24.07 -7.44 5.43
C GLU A 198 23.80 -6.81 6.79
N PRO A 199 22.51 -6.63 7.17
CA PRO A 199 22.20 -5.93 8.39
C PRO A 199 22.81 -6.66 9.57
N ASP A 200 23.56 -5.94 10.38
CA ASP A 200 24.05 -6.46 11.67
C ASP A 200 22.83 -6.94 12.50
N ARG A 201 23.03 -8.02 13.25
CA ARG A 201 22.00 -8.61 14.13
C ARG A 201 21.34 -7.58 15.05
N ALA A 202 22.08 -6.56 15.47
CA ALA A 202 21.55 -5.46 16.26
C ALA A 202 20.58 -4.58 15.46
N GLU A 203 20.87 -4.34 14.18
CA GLU A 203 20.00 -3.58 13.27
C GLU A 203 18.71 -4.34 12.94
N GLN A 204 18.82 -5.66 12.70
CA GLN A 204 17.65 -6.51 12.48
C GLN A 204 16.71 -6.51 13.69
N ARG A 205 17.28 -6.65 14.92
CA ARG A 205 16.50 -6.59 16.17
C ARG A 205 15.85 -5.21 16.37
N SER A 206 16.55 -4.12 16.01
CA SER A 206 16.01 -2.77 16.11
C SER A 206 14.82 -2.57 15.16
N THR A 207 14.95 -2.99 13.90
CA THR A 207 13.88 -2.93 12.89
C THR A 207 12.68 -3.77 13.32
N LEU A 208 12.92 -5.00 13.79
CA LEU A 208 11.85 -5.89 14.27
C LEU A 208 11.10 -5.26 15.46
N ARG A 209 11.81 -4.70 16.44
CA ARG A 209 11.19 -4.01 17.59
C ARG A 209 10.36 -2.80 17.16
N ALA A 210 10.85 -2.04 16.18
CA ALA A 210 10.15 -0.86 15.66
C ALA A 210 8.86 -1.23 14.92
N THR A 211 8.86 -2.36 14.19
CA THR A 211 7.74 -2.78 13.35
C THR A 211 6.77 -3.73 14.05
N LEU A 212 7.15 -4.40 15.14
CA LEU A 212 6.36 -5.46 15.76
C LEU A 212 4.94 -4.98 16.15
N ARG A 213 4.85 -3.94 16.95
CA ARG A 213 3.55 -3.43 17.43
C ARG A 213 2.70 -2.84 16.30
N PRO A 214 3.20 -1.84 15.51
CA PRO A 214 2.41 -1.30 14.41
C PRO A 214 2.17 -2.33 13.30
N GLY A 215 3.07 -3.29 13.11
CA GLY A 215 2.91 -4.39 12.16
C GLY A 215 1.81 -5.37 12.56
N LEU A 216 1.78 -5.80 13.83
CA LEU A 216 0.67 -6.62 14.34
C LEU A 216 -0.67 -5.87 14.21
N GLY A 217 -0.69 -4.55 14.49
CA GLY A 217 -1.87 -3.74 14.24
C GLY A 217 -2.28 -3.76 12.76
N LEU A 218 -1.31 -3.62 11.84
CA LEU A 218 -1.58 -3.70 10.41
C LEU A 218 -2.12 -5.08 9.99
N MET A 219 -1.58 -6.14 10.55
CA MET A 219 -2.07 -7.50 10.31
C MET A 219 -3.54 -7.64 10.72
N LEU A 220 -3.93 -7.14 11.90
CA LEU A 220 -5.31 -7.20 12.39
C LEU A 220 -6.26 -6.31 11.59
N VAL A 221 -5.85 -5.11 11.22
CA VAL A 221 -6.61 -4.21 10.31
C VAL A 221 -6.89 -4.90 8.98
N ASN A 222 -5.93 -5.65 8.44
CA ASN A 222 -6.14 -6.37 7.19
C ASN A 222 -7.10 -7.57 7.30
N PHE A 223 -7.45 -8.03 8.48
CA PHE A 223 -8.54 -9.00 8.65
C PHE A 223 -9.89 -8.39 8.21
N GLY A 224 -10.12 -7.10 8.51
CA GLY A 224 -11.29 -6.37 8.00
C GLY A 224 -11.30 -6.26 6.48
N TYR A 225 -10.15 -5.89 5.91
CA TYR A 225 -9.95 -5.84 4.46
C TYR A 225 -10.28 -7.17 3.78
N VAL A 226 -9.73 -8.28 4.25
CA VAL A 226 -9.96 -9.61 3.68
C VAL A 226 -11.39 -10.09 3.92
N ALA A 227 -12.00 -9.77 5.06
CA ALA A 227 -13.38 -10.12 5.36
C ALA A 227 -14.34 -9.54 4.32
N VAL A 228 -14.17 -8.27 3.96
CA VAL A 228 -15.01 -7.64 2.92
C VAL A 228 -14.76 -8.25 1.56
N LEU A 229 -13.52 -8.53 1.19
CA LEU A 229 -13.19 -9.14 -0.11
C LEU A 229 -13.69 -10.59 -0.24
N SER A 230 -13.72 -11.35 0.86
CA SER A 230 -14.09 -12.76 0.85
C SER A 230 -15.58 -13.00 1.09
N PHE A 231 -16.15 -12.24 2.02
CA PHE A 231 -17.49 -12.54 2.57
C PHE A 231 -18.46 -11.37 2.48
N GLY A 232 -18.01 -10.17 2.12
CA GLY A 232 -18.86 -8.99 2.09
C GLY A 232 -20.03 -9.12 1.10
N ALA A 233 -19.79 -9.69 -0.09
CA ALA A 233 -20.85 -9.93 -1.07
C ALA A 233 -21.84 -11.02 -0.61
N ALA A 234 -21.34 -12.11 -0.04
CA ALA A 234 -22.15 -13.18 0.51
C ALA A 234 -23.05 -12.69 1.66
N ALA A 235 -22.47 -11.95 2.62
CA ALA A 235 -23.22 -11.34 3.71
C ALA A 235 -24.32 -10.37 3.20
N ALA A 236 -23.99 -9.55 2.19
CA ALA A 236 -24.97 -8.65 1.58
C ALA A 236 -26.11 -9.40 0.87
N THR A 237 -25.84 -10.56 0.30
CA THR A 237 -26.85 -11.43 -0.34
C THR A 237 -27.75 -12.08 0.71
N GLU A 238 -27.17 -12.67 1.76
CA GLU A 238 -27.94 -13.30 2.86
C GLU A 238 -28.85 -12.32 3.58
N GLN A 239 -28.39 -11.10 3.77
CA GLN A 239 -29.18 -10.02 4.40
C GLN A 239 -30.20 -9.37 3.46
N GLY A 240 -30.19 -9.71 2.17
CA GLY A 240 -31.13 -9.14 1.19
C GLY A 240 -30.93 -7.65 0.92
N THR A 241 -29.73 -7.10 1.18
CA THR A 241 -29.44 -5.67 1.02
C THR A 241 -29.34 -5.23 -0.45
N GLY A 242 -29.17 -6.15 -1.39
CA GLY A 242 -29.06 -5.87 -2.82
C GLY A 242 -27.73 -5.24 -3.28
N ILE A 243 -26.74 -5.08 -2.39
CA ILE A 243 -25.48 -4.40 -2.71
C ILE A 243 -24.31 -5.36 -3.00
N ALA A 244 -24.53 -6.67 -3.08
CA ALA A 244 -23.49 -7.67 -3.21
C ALA A 244 -22.44 -7.33 -4.30
N SER A 245 -22.91 -6.92 -5.47
CA SER A 245 -22.07 -6.53 -6.60
C SER A 245 -21.31 -5.20 -6.38
N LEU A 246 -21.76 -4.36 -5.48
CA LEU A 246 -21.20 -3.04 -5.19
C LEU A 246 -20.20 -3.06 -4.03
N VAL A 247 -20.12 -4.16 -3.27
CA VAL A 247 -19.29 -4.23 -2.05
C VAL A 247 -17.83 -3.86 -2.32
N ILE A 248 -17.18 -4.55 -3.24
CA ILE A 248 -15.75 -4.28 -3.55
C ILE A 248 -15.56 -2.92 -4.24
N PRO A 249 -16.36 -2.53 -5.24
CA PRO A 249 -16.25 -1.20 -5.85
C PRO A 249 -16.43 -0.05 -4.87
N VAL A 250 -17.46 -0.07 -4.04
CA VAL A 250 -17.74 1.00 -3.06
C VAL A 250 -16.63 1.07 -2.01
N PHE A 251 -16.18 -0.09 -1.51
CA PHE A 251 -15.05 -0.17 -0.61
C PHE A 251 -13.78 0.45 -1.24
N GLY A 252 -13.41 0.05 -2.45
CA GLY A 252 -12.23 0.55 -3.13
C GLY A 252 -12.28 2.05 -3.40
N ILE A 253 -13.42 2.58 -3.88
CA ILE A 253 -13.65 4.02 -4.07
C ILE A 253 -13.52 4.74 -2.72
N GLY A 254 -14.12 4.22 -1.65
CA GLY A 254 -14.05 4.80 -0.32
C GLY A 254 -12.62 4.89 0.23
N VAL A 255 -11.81 3.84 0.05
CA VAL A 255 -10.40 3.85 0.44
C VAL A 255 -9.59 4.86 -0.39
N ILE A 256 -9.81 4.94 -1.70
CA ILE A 256 -9.16 5.92 -2.58
C ILE A 256 -9.52 7.34 -2.12
N ALA A 257 -10.81 7.62 -1.93
CA ALA A 257 -11.30 8.91 -1.47
C ALA A 257 -10.70 9.29 -0.10
N SER A 258 -10.70 8.35 0.85
CA SER A 258 -10.08 8.56 2.16
C SER A 258 -8.60 8.92 2.04
N ARG A 259 -7.83 8.17 1.26
CA ARG A 259 -6.39 8.41 1.08
C ARG A 259 -6.04 9.67 0.30
N THR A 260 -6.96 10.21 -0.50
CA THR A 260 -6.75 11.45 -1.24
C THR A 260 -7.24 12.67 -0.48
N ILE A 261 -8.40 12.59 0.14
CA ILE A 261 -9.05 13.74 0.82
C ILE A 261 -8.52 13.88 2.25
N LEU A 262 -8.32 12.76 2.95
CA LEU A 262 -7.96 12.74 4.38
C LEU A 262 -6.47 12.47 4.63
N ALA A 263 -5.64 12.47 3.58
CA ALA A 263 -4.21 12.16 3.66
C ALA A 263 -3.44 12.97 4.72
N GLY A 264 -3.82 14.21 4.95
CA GLY A 264 -3.17 15.11 5.93
C GLY A 264 -3.64 14.95 7.38
N ILE A 265 -4.65 14.11 7.65
CA ILE A 265 -5.20 13.94 9.01
C ILE A 265 -4.16 13.38 9.99
N PRO A 266 -3.43 12.29 9.66
CA PRO A 266 -2.41 11.74 10.56
C PRO A 266 -1.27 12.73 10.84
N ASP A 267 -0.92 13.59 9.87
CA ASP A 267 0.12 14.60 10.04
C ASP A 267 -0.34 15.75 10.95
N ARG A 268 -1.63 16.12 10.84
CA ARG A 268 -2.21 17.26 11.60
C ARG A 268 -2.51 16.89 13.04
N PHE A 269 -3.14 15.75 13.29
CA PHE A 269 -3.63 15.33 14.61
C PHE A 269 -2.70 14.33 15.29
N GLY A 270 -1.73 13.77 14.56
CA GLY A 270 -0.83 12.73 15.03
C GLY A 270 -1.34 11.32 14.71
N ALA A 271 -0.41 10.37 14.57
CA ALA A 271 -0.73 9.00 14.21
C ALA A 271 -1.54 8.24 15.28
N PRO A 272 -1.25 8.35 16.62
CA PRO A 272 -2.00 7.59 17.63
C PRO A 272 -3.49 7.92 17.69
N PRO A 273 -3.94 9.20 17.82
CA PRO A 273 -5.36 9.50 17.87
C PRO A 273 -6.07 9.21 16.55
N THR A 274 -5.40 9.45 15.42
CA THR A 274 -5.96 9.10 14.10
C THR A 274 -6.18 7.60 13.97
N LEU A 275 -5.22 6.77 14.43
CA LEU A 275 -5.35 5.32 14.43
C LEU A 275 -6.52 4.86 15.30
N ALA A 276 -6.66 5.42 16.51
CA ALA A 276 -7.75 5.06 17.43
C ALA A 276 -9.12 5.30 16.77
N VAL A 277 -9.31 6.48 16.17
CA VAL A 277 -10.54 6.80 15.42
C VAL A 277 -10.72 5.88 14.23
N ALA A 278 -9.66 5.67 13.44
CA ALA A 278 -9.70 4.86 12.22
C ALA A 278 -10.15 3.42 12.51
N VAL A 279 -9.56 2.75 13.51
CA VAL A 279 -9.93 1.36 13.83
C VAL A 279 -11.33 1.26 14.44
N THR A 280 -11.78 2.29 15.16
CA THR A 280 -13.13 2.32 15.72
C THR A 280 -14.18 2.45 14.62
N ILE A 281 -13.99 3.38 13.67
CA ILE A 281 -14.94 3.55 12.55
C ILE A 281 -14.89 2.38 11.57
N GLU A 282 -13.72 1.79 11.36
CA GLU A 282 -13.58 0.59 10.52
C GLU A 282 -14.32 -0.61 11.14
N SER A 283 -14.12 -0.85 12.43
CA SER A 283 -14.82 -1.89 13.16
C SER A 283 -16.33 -1.65 13.20
N ALA A 284 -16.78 -0.40 13.46
CA ALA A 284 -18.20 -0.04 13.44
C ALA A 284 -18.81 -0.23 12.04
N GLY A 285 -18.10 0.11 10.98
CA GLY A 285 -18.54 -0.12 9.61
C GLY A 285 -18.69 -1.60 9.28
N LEU A 286 -17.74 -2.44 9.67
CA LEU A 286 -17.83 -3.91 9.54
C LEU A 286 -19.04 -4.48 10.30
N ALA A 287 -19.20 -4.09 11.56
CA ALA A 287 -20.31 -4.55 12.41
C ALA A 287 -21.65 -4.05 11.86
N GLY A 288 -21.73 -2.80 11.41
CA GLY A 288 -22.92 -2.23 10.80
C GLY A 288 -23.33 -2.95 9.51
N MET A 289 -22.32 -3.30 8.67
CA MET A 289 -22.56 -4.10 7.46
C MET A 289 -23.05 -5.52 7.83
N ALA A 290 -22.50 -6.12 8.88
CA ALA A 290 -22.89 -7.44 9.33
C ALA A 290 -24.29 -7.50 9.99
N ALA A 291 -24.78 -6.39 10.53
CA ALA A 291 -26.02 -6.35 11.32
C ALA A 291 -27.24 -5.84 10.55
N THR A 292 -27.07 -5.30 9.32
CA THR A 292 -28.15 -4.56 8.66
C THR A 292 -28.78 -5.34 7.51
N THR A 293 -30.10 -5.22 7.38
CA THR A 293 -30.87 -5.65 6.19
C THR A 293 -31.22 -4.47 5.28
N SER A 294 -30.85 -3.24 5.66
CA SER A 294 -31.17 -2.02 4.94
C SER A 294 -30.08 -1.64 3.94
N THR A 295 -30.42 -1.51 2.67
CA THR A 295 -29.52 -1.09 1.59
C THR A 295 -28.76 0.22 1.90
N PRO A 296 -29.40 1.34 2.31
CA PRO A 296 -28.70 2.58 2.63
C PRO A 296 -27.72 2.42 3.79
N VAL A 297 -28.14 1.70 4.84
CA VAL A 297 -27.28 1.47 6.02
C VAL A 297 -26.07 0.62 5.65
N ALA A 298 -26.23 -0.41 4.82
CA ALA A 298 -25.13 -1.24 4.34
C ALA A 298 -24.12 -0.42 3.52
N LEU A 299 -24.58 0.45 2.62
CA LEU A 299 -23.69 1.33 1.84
C LEU A 299 -22.94 2.33 2.73
N VAL A 300 -23.62 2.94 3.70
CA VAL A 300 -22.97 3.87 4.65
C VAL A 300 -21.95 3.12 5.51
N SER A 301 -22.31 1.94 6.03
CA SER A 301 -21.42 1.11 6.85
C SER A 301 -20.15 0.73 6.09
N LEU A 302 -20.29 0.34 4.82
CA LEU A 302 -19.20 0.01 3.94
C LEU A 302 -18.30 1.23 3.65
N ALA A 303 -18.89 2.39 3.41
CA ALA A 303 -18.15 3.64 3.21
C ALA A 303 -17.38 4.05 4.49
N VAL A 304 -18.00 3.93 5.65
CA VAL A 304 -17.37 4.21 6.96
C VAL A 304 -16.19 3.28 7.20
N MET A 305 -16.37 1.97 6.95
CA MET A 305 -15.29 1.00 7.01
C MET A 305 -14.13 1.37 6.09
N ALA A 306 -14.41 1.73 4.84
CA ALA A 306 -13.40 2.10 3.85
C ALA A 306 -12.59 3.35 4.28
N VAL A 307 -13.25 4.33 4.92
CA VAL A 307 -12.58 5.50 5.50
C VAL A 307 -11.64 5.09 6.63
N GLY A 308 -12.07 4.20 7.50
CA GLY A 308 -11.25 3.65 8.58
C GLY A 308 -9.98 2.97 8.04
N GLN A 309 -10.14 2.03 7.11
CA GLN A 309 -9.04 1.34 6.44
C GLN A 309 -8.06 2.32 5.74
N GLY A 310 -8.60 3.35 5.09
CA GLY A 310 -7.81 4.36 4.41
C GLY A 310 -6.90 5.17 5.35
N LEU A 311 -7.33 5.41 6.59
CA LEU A 311 -6.60 6.15 7.63
C LEU A 311 -5.72 5.24 8.52
N ALA A 312 -6.14 4.01 8.80
CA ALA A 312 -5.44 3.10 9.71
C ALA A 312 -4.04 2.74 9.18
N VAL A 313 -3.95 2.34 7.91
CA VAL A 313 -2.68 1.88 7.29
C VAL A 313 -1.59 2.95 7.32
N PRO A 314 -1.81 4.21 6.86
CA PRO A 314 -0.77 5.24 6.94
C PRO A 314 -0.44 5.63 8.38
N SER A 315 -1.41 5.62 9.31
CA SER A 315 -1.16 5.91 10.72
C SER A 315 -0.23 4.88 11.36
N LEU A 316 -0.46 3.58 11.10
CA LEU A 316 0.42 2.49 11.55
C LEU A 316 1.81 2.58 10.92
N GLY A 317 1.89 2.93 9.63
CA GLY A 317 3.17 3.17 8.94
C GLY A 317 3.97 4.31 9.56
N MET A 318 3.32 5.42 9.90
CA MET A 318 3.96 6.52 10.62
C MET A 318 4.50 6.08 11.99
N LEU A 319 3.75 5.28 12.76
CA LEU A 319 4.19 4.74 14.04
C LEU A 319 5.43 3.85 13.91
N ALA A 320 5.50 3.03 12.85
CA ALA A 320 6.66 2.19 12.57
C ALA A 320 7.90 3.02 12.23
N LEU A 321 7.75 4.07 11.42
CA LEU A 321 8.87 4.89 10.94
C LEU A 321 9.37 5.90 11.98
N GLN A 322 8.51 6.39 12.90
CA GLN A 322 8.89 7.38 13.91
C GLN A 322 9.95 6.88 14.89
N SER A 323 10.10 5.57 15.06
CA SER A 323 11.03 4.95 16.01
C SER A 323 12.41 4.65 15.44
N VAL A 324 12.65 4.93 14.17
CA VAL A 324 13.92 4.65 13.47
C VAL A 324 14.48 5.88 12.74
N PRO A 325 15.80 5.98 12.57
CA PRO A 325 16.41 7.07 11.81
C PRO A 325 16.04 6.99 10.32
N PRO A 326 16.05 8.13 9.59
CA PRO A 326 15.69 8.19 8.17
C PRO A 326 16.45 7.22 7.26
N SER A 327 17.71 6.93 7.57
CA SER A 327 18.53 5.97 6.83
C SER A 327 17.98 4.53 6.84
N ARG A 328 17.08 4.21 7.78
CA ARG A 328 16.48 2.88 7.94
C ARG A 328 15.00 2.82 7.50
N HIS A 329 14.43 3.93 7.04
CA HIS A 329 13.00 3.99 6.68
C HIS A 329 12.63 2.99 5.60
N GLY A 330 13.47 2.78 4.58
CA GLY A 330 13.18 1.81 3.50
C GLY A 330 13.06 0.38 4.01
N ARG A 331 14.04 -0.06 4.82
CA ARG A 331 14.04 -1.41 5.41
C ARG A 331 12.89 -1.62 6.40
N THR A 332 12.60 -0.59 7.22
CA THR A 332 11.48 -0.62 8.17
C THR A 332 10.14 -0.67 7.45
N ALA A 333 9.97 0.08 6.36
CA ALA A 333 8.78 0.03 5.53
C ALA A 333 8.59 -1.36 4.89
N GLY A 334 9.66 -1.97 4.37
CA GLY A 334 9.61 -3.33 3.83
C GLY A 334 9.17 -4.36 4.87
N ALA A 335 9.75 -4.31 6.08
CA ALA A 335 9.36 -5.18 7.18
C ALA A 335 7.90 -4.92 7.63
N PHE A 336 7.46 -3.67 7.64
CA PHE A 336 6.08 -3.29 7.97
C PHE A 336 5.08 -3.86 6.96
N PHE A 337 5.36 -3.76 5.66
CA PHE A 337 4.47 -4.32 4.63
C PHE A 337 4.44 -5.85 4.60
N ALA A 338 5.45 -6.54 5.16
CA ALA A 338 5.36 -7.99 5.35
C ALA A 338 4.22 -8.39 6.31
N TYR A 339 3.90 -7.54 7.30
CA TYR A 339 2.73 -7.75 8.16
C TYR A 339 1.41 -7.48 7.41
N PHE A 340 1.40 -6.60 6.41
CA PHE A 340 0.24 -6.44 5.52
C PHE A 340 -0.07 -7.76 4.81
N ASP A 341 0.94 -8.36 4.18
CA ASP A 341 0.77 -9.62 3.46
C ASP A 341 0.41 -10.77 4.41
N ALA A 342 1.04 -10.82 5.60
CA ALA A 342 0.68 -11.80 6.62
C ALA A 342 -0.78 -11.63 7.08
N GLY A 343 -1.25 -10.37 7.24
CA GLY A 343 -2.64 -10.06 7.59
C GLY A 343 -3.63 -10.52 6.53
N VAL A 344 -3.33 -10.29 5.26
CA VAL A 344 -4.17 -10.75 4.15
C VAL A 344 -4.12 -12.27 4.02
N GLY A 345 -2.94 -12.86 4.08
CA GLY A 345 -2.73 -14.31 3.89
C GLY A 345 -3.32 -15.16 5.01
N LEU A 346 -3.13 -14.76 6.27
CA LEU A 346 -3.64 -15.48 7.45
C LEU A 346 -5.08 -15.05 7.79
N GLY A 347 -5.43 -13.79 7.53
CA GLY A 347 -6.77 -13.26 7.80
C GLY A 347 -7.86 -14.00 7.03
N GLY A 348 -7.59 -14.37 5.77
CA GLY A 348 -8.55 -15.11 4.95
C GLY A 348 -9.03 -16.42 5.62
N PRO A 349 -8.14 -17.37 5.92
CA PRO A 349 -8.52 -18.59 6.62
C PRO A 349 -9.15 -18.36 8.00
N VAL A 350 -8.64 -17.42 8.79
CA VAL A 350 -9.16 -17.12 10.14
C VAL A 350 -10.57 -16.56 10.08
N VAL A 351 -10.83 -15.57 9.21
CA VAL A 351 -12.18 -15.04 8.99
C VAL A 351 -13.08 -16.11 8.37
N GLY A 352 -12.52 -16.96 7.49
CA GLY A 352 -13.24 -18.09 6.91
C GLY A 352 -13.68 -19.13 7.93
N LEU A 353 -12.88 -19.38 8.97
CA LEU A 353 -13.29 -20.23 10.10
C LEU A 353 -14.47 -19.62 10.88
N ALA A 354 -14.43 -18.31 11.12
CA ALA A 354 -15.54 -17.61 11.78
C ALA A 354 -16.81 -17.62 10.90
N ALA A 355 -16.66 -17.41 9.58
CA ALA A 355 -17.76 -17.50 8.63
C ALA A 355 -18.32 -18.93 8.48
N HIS A 356 -17.51 -19.94 8.68
CA HIS A 356 -17.96 -21.35 8.70
C HIS A 356 -18.79 -21.66 9.96
N ALA A 357 -18.42 -21.06 11.10
CA ALA A 357 -19.05 -21.33 12.38
C ALA A 357 -20.35 -20.52 12.62
N ALA A 358 -20.48 -19.35 12.01
CA ALA A 358 -21.52 -18.37 12.31
C ALA A 358 -21.91 -17.50 11.09
N ASP A 359 -21.99 -18.09 9.92
CA ASP A 359 -22.33 -17.44 8.64
C ASP A 359 -21.32 -16.37 8.15
N PRO A 360 -21.42 -15.87 6.90
CA PRO A 360 -20.63 -14.76 6.39
C PRO A 360 -20.69 -13.50 7.26
N THR A 361 -21.83 -13.23 7.90
CA THR A 361 -21.99 -12.12 8.85
C THR A 361 -21.13 -12.30 10.11
N GLY A 362 -21.03 -13.53 10.62
CA GLY A 362 -20.15 -13.89 11.73
C GLY A 362 -18.67 -13.68 11.40
N GLY A 363 -18.28 -13.94 10.16
CA GLY A 363 -16.95 -13.60 9.65
C GLY A 363 -16.66 -12.10 9.70
N LEU A 364 -17.61 -11.25 9.30
CA LEU A 364 -17.48 -9.78 9.39
C LEU A 364 -17.42 -9.30 10.85
N PHE A 365 -18.22 -9.87 11.76
CA PHE A 365 -18.14 -9.53 13.19
C PHE A 365 -16.79 -9.94 13.82
N ALA A 366 -16.28 -11.12 13.49
CA ALA A 366 -14.97 -11.56 13.95
C ALA A 366 -13.85 -10.62 13.46
N ALA A 367 -13.93 -10.19 12.19
CA ALA A 367 -13.02 -9.22 11.62
C ALA A 367 -13.15 -7.84 12.31
N ALA A 368 -14.37 -7.38 12.62
CA ALA A 368 -14.59 -6.15 13.38
C ALA A 368 -13.92 -6.20 14.75
N GLY A 369 -14.02 -7.32 15.46
CA GLY A 369 -13.32 -7.56 16.73
C GLY A 369 -11.79 -7.53 16.57
N ALA A 370 -11.25 -8.16 15.53
CA ALA A 370 -9.83 -8.15 15.24
C ALA A 370 -9.30 -6.75 14.93
N VAL A 371 -10.02 -5.97 14.13
CA VAL A 371 -9.69 -4.57 13.82
C VAL A 371 -9.70 -3.74 15.11
N LEU A 372 -10.73 -3.87 15.94
CA LEU A 372 -10.83 -3.14 17.20
C LEU A 372 -9.70 -3.51 18.19
N ALA A 373 -9.23 -4.76 18.17
CA ALA A 373 -8.08 -5.21 18.95
C ALA A 373 -6.77 -4.48 18.60
N THR A 374 -6.75 -3.71 17.51
CA THR A 374 -5.63 -2.79 17.18
C THR A 374 -5.62 -1.53 18.03
N ALA A 375 -6.73 -1.15 18.67
CA ALA A 375 -6.82 0.08 19.47
C ALA A 375 -5.74 0.21 20.56
N PRO A 376 -5.31 -0.85 21.28
CA PRO A 376 -4.21 -0.77 22.23
C PRO A 376 -2.90 -0.29 21.62
N VAL A 377 -2.64 -0.54 20.34
CA VAL A 377 -1.44 -0.04 19.64
C VAL A 377 -1.44 1.50 19.64
N ALA A 378 -2.61 2.12 19.40
CA ALA A 378 -2.76 3.57 19.46
C ALA A 378 -2.61 4.11 20.89
N LEU A 379 -3.22 3.43 21.87
CA LEU A 379 -3.23 3.86 23.27
C LEU A 379 -1.85 3.73 23.93
N LEU A 380 -1.07 2.71 23.55
CA LEU A 380 0.28 2.47 24.08
C LEU A 380 1.37 3.24 23.31
N ALA A 381 1.03 3.83 22.16
CA ALA A 381 1.94 4.70 21.43
C ALA A 381 2.13 6.00 22.21
N ARG A 382 3.33 6.22 22.75
CA ARG A 382 3.67 7.49 23.40
C ARG A 382 3.54 8.61 22.37
N PRO A 383 2.81 9.71 22.67
CA PRO A 383 2.80 10.87 21.80
C PRO A 383 4.25 11.28 21.55
N SER A 384 4.67 11.38 20.30
CA SER A 384 5.95 11.96 19.98
C SER A 384 5.92 13.37 20.56
N ARG A 385 6.67 13.60 21.66
CA ARG A 385 6.95 14.97 22.10
C ARG A 385 7.56 15.64 20.87
N ARG A 386 6.78 16.45 20.17
CA ARG A 386 7.33 17.47 19.29
C ARG A 386 8.38 18.14 20.17
N ARG A 387 9.66 17.82 19.94
CA ARG A 387 10.72 18.69 20.38
C ARG A 387 10.44 20.00 19.67
N SER A 388 9.67 20.87 20.34
CA SER A 388 9.76 22.28 20.11
C SER A 388 11.27 22.55 20.25
N ARG A 389 11.95 22.65 19.14
CA ARG A 389 13.21 23.35 19.09
C ARG A 389 12.90 24.83 19.34
N GLY A 390 12.43 25.12 20.57
CA GLY A 390 12.76 26.32 21.25
C GLY A 390 14.27 26.23 21.43
N GLY A 391 14.99 27.09 20.77
CA GLY A 391 16.42 27.18 20.90
C GLY A 391 16.81 27.48 22.33
N ALA A 392 17.14 26.44 23.10
CA ALA A 392 18.05 26.60 24.20
C ALA A 392 19.44 26.49 23.58
N CYS A 393 20.04 27.65 23.32
CA CYS A 393 21.48 27.75 23.13
C CYS A 393 22.14 27.08 24.33
N ALA A 394 22.77 25.92 24.10
CA ALA A 394 23.79 25.44 25.03
C ALA A 394 24.90 26.52 25.08
N PRO A 395 25.47 26.84 26.26
CA PRO A 395 26.56 27.80 26.33
C PRO A 395 27.77 27.22 25.56
N ALA A 396 28.04 27.81 24.39
CA ALA A 396 29.24 27.50 23.61
C ALA A 396 30.47 28.05 24.36
N PRO A 397 31.61 27.29 24.33
CA PRO A 397 32.87 27.83 24.84
C PRO A 397 33.26 29.06 24.04
N ARG A 398 33.66 30.10 24.77
CA ARG A 398 34.10 31.40 24.24
C ARG A 398 35.04 31.27 23.03
N ARG A 399 34.51 31.38 21.83
CA ARG A 399 35.12 31.89 20.60
C ARG A 399 34.09 31.76 19.47
N SER A 400 33.72 32.92 18.89
CA SER A 400 32.77 33.17 17.76
C SER A 400 31.27 33.12 18.11
N ALA A 401 30.74 34.25 18.53
CA ALA A 401 29.32 34.53 18.51
C ALA A 401 28.88 34.94 17.10
N VAL A 402 28.14 34.09 16.40
CA VAL A 402 27.31 34.49 15.25
C VAL A 402 25.89 34.08 15.57
N CYS A 403 25.12 34.99 16.15
CA CYS A 403 23.66 34.88 16.21
C CYS A 403 23.10 35.37 14.86
N ALA A 404 22.62 34.46 14.02
CA ALA A 404 21.86 34.84 12.84
C ALA A 404 20.37 34.87 13.22
N GLU A 405 19.83 36.06 13.36
CA GLU A 405 18.40 36.32 13.51
C GLU A 405 17.74 36.15 12.13
N ARG A 406 17.04 35.06 11.91
CA ARG A 406 16.27 34.81 10.72
C ARG A 406 14.91 35.54 10.80
N ARG A 407 14.89 36.85 10.55
CA ARG A 407 13.70 37.59 10.04
C ARG A 407 14.18 38.62 9.08
N ALA A 408 13.68 38.56 7.84
CA ALA A 408 14.01 39.41 6.70
C ALA A 408 15.35 39.10 6.01
N GLY A 409 15.29 38.31 4.97
CA GLY A 409 16.03 38.16 3.71
C GLY A 409 17.41 38.85 3.49
N ILE A 410 18.17 39.19 4.53
CA ILE A 410 19.46 39.86 4.42
C ILE A 410 20.46 39.16 5.32
N ALA A 411 21.46 38.51 4.72
CA ALA A 411 22.58 37.93 5.45
C ALA A 411 23.75 38.91 5.49
N PHE A 412 24.26 39.19 6.70
CA PHE A 412 25.51 39.93 6.87
C PHE A 412 26.58 38.96 7.34
N SER A 413 27.75 38.96 6.71
CA SER A 413 28.95 38.25 7.21
C SER A 413 29.93 39.30 7.75
N VAL A 414 30.46 39.02 8.95
CA VAL A 414 31.54 39.82 9.54
C VAL A 414 32.82 39.07 9.38
N HIS A 415 33.77 39.64 8.64
CA HIS A 415 35.13 39.16 8.54
C HIS A 415 35.99 40.02 9.45
N THR A 416 36.68 39.41 10.43
CA THR A 416 37.68 40.10 11.27
C THR A 416 39.07 39.88 10.73
N ASP A 417 39.81 40.93 10.45
CA ASP A 417 41.22 40.91 10.10
C ASP A 417 42.07 40.63 11.34
N ARG A 418 43.34 40.21 11.13
CA ARG A 418 44.30 39.83 12.18
C ARG A 418 44.53 40.90 13.28
N ASP A 419 44.10 42.11 13.04
CA ASP A 419 44.21 43.27 13.97
C ASP A 419 42.91 43.61 14.68
N GLY A 420 41.88 42.75 14.62
CA GLY A 420 40.66 42.93 15.44
C GLY A 420 39.67 43.99 14.93
N ARG A 421 39.84 44.48 13.72
CA ARG A 421 38.86 45.41 13.09
C ARG A 421 37.93 44.62 12.21
N GLY A 422 36.61 44.72 12.48
CA GLY A 422 35.58 44.08 11.70
C GLY A 422 34.94 45.03 10.70
N GLU A 423 34.90 44.66 9.43
CA GLU A 423 34.09 45.35 8.40
C GLU A 423 32.84 44.54 8.06
N LEU A 424 31.71 45.23 7.92
CA LEU A 424 30.40 44.68 7.57
C LEU A 424 30.25 44.71 6.03
N TRP A 425 30.14 43.54 5.43
CA TRP A 425 29.82 43.41 4.01
C TRP A 425 28.39 42.90 3.83
N ARG A 426 27.66 43.63 2.99
CA ARG A 426 26.29 43.28 2.59
C ARG A 426 26.35 42.43 1.32
N THR A 427 26.01 41.19 1.38
CA THR A 427 25.86 40.32 0.21
C THR A 427 24.41 40.34 -0.26
N ASN A 428 24.14 41.00 -1.38
CA ASN A 428 22.89 40.86 -2.11
C ASN A 428 22.94 39.60 -2.98
N TYR A 429 22.07 38.65 -2.74
CA TYR A 429 21.78 37.58 -3.69
C TYR A 429 20.69 38.11 -4.66
N GLY A 430 21.11 38.56 -5.81
CA GLY A 430 20.23 38.94 -6.90
C GLY A 430 21.03 39.05 -8.19
N SER A 431 20.73 38.14 -9.12
CA SER A 431 20.96 38.20 -10.57
C SER A 431 22.39 38.43 -11.06
N GLU A 432 23.06 37.36 -11.48
CA GLU A 432 23.97 37.44 -12.63
C GLU A 432 23.49 36.46 -13.72
N THR A 433 22.85 37.06 -14.71
CA THR A 433 22.74 36.51 -16.06
C THR A 433 24.08 36.69 -16.77
N ALA A 434 24.47 35.68 -17.46
CA ALA A 434 25.63 35.53 -18.28
C ALA A 434 25.82 36.64 -19.33
N ALA A 435 27.06 36.98 -19.60
CA ALA A 435 27.55 37.15 -20.97
C ALA A 435 29.08 37.21 -20.99
N GLY A 436 29.65 36.40 -21.83
CA GLY A 436 30.84 36.79 -22.56
C GLY A 436 32.16 36.17 -22.14
N TRP A 437 32.66 35.43 -23.07
CA TRP A 437 33.96 34.92 -23.52
C TRP A 437 34.30 33.51 -23.18
#